data_6216c44a2206aa6d984b8a07d437c873
#
_entry.id   6216c44a2206aa6d984b8a07d437c873
#
_cell.length_a   1.000
_cell.length_b   1.000
_cell.length_c   1.000
_cell.angle_alpha   90.00
_cell.angle_beta   90.00
_cell.angle_gamma   90.00
#
_symmetry.space_group_name_H-M   'P 1'
#
loop_
_entity.id
_entity.type
_entity.pdbx_description
1 polymer ?
#
loop_
_entity_poly.entity_id
_entity_poly.type
_entity_poly.pdbx_seq_one_letter_code
_entity_poly.pdbx_strand_id
1 'polypeptide(L)' 'STSKIEDLVLELKKEYTIIIVTHSMQQAARISDKTAFFLLGEVIEFGDTEKIFSSPSDKRTEDYITGRFG' A
#
# COMPACT_ATOMS: atom_id res chain seq x y z
N SER A 1 8.01 5.81 -17.24
CA SER A 1 6.86 5.11 -16.72
C SER A 1 7.09 4.65 -15.29
N THR A 2 6.02 4.30 -14.61
CA THR A 2 6.08 3.87 -13.22
C THR A 2 6.87 2.58 -13.03
N SER A 3 6.97 1.77 -14.07
CA SER A 3 7.65 0.48 -13.96
C SER A 3 9.14 0.60 -13.64
N LYS A 4 9.80 1.64 -14.11
CA LYS A 4 11.23 1.83 -13.82
C LYS A 4 11.48 2.14 -12.35
N ILE A 5 10.61 2.95 -11.75
CA ILE A 5 10.73 3.27 -10.33
C ILE A 5 10.41 2.03 -9.49
N GLU A 6 9.41 1.27 -9.89
CA GLU A 6 9.04 0.05 -9.19
C GLU A 6 10.16 -0.99 -9.26
N ASP A 7 10.79 -1.12 -10.42
CA ASP A 7 11.92 -2.04 -10.57
C ASP A 7 13.08 -1.65 -9.66
N LEU A 8 13.35 -0.35 -9.56
CA LEU A 8 14.41 0.15 -8.69
C LEU A 8 14.10 -0.16 -7.23
N VAL A 9 12.85 0.07 -6.80
CA VAL A 9 12.45 -0.22 -5.43
C VAL A 9 12.58 -1.71 -5.12
N LEU A 10 12.14 -2.57 -6.04
CA LEU A 10 12.25 -4.01 -5.85
C LEU A 10 13.69 -4.46 -5.72
N GLU A 11 14.60 -3.79 -6.40
CA GLU A 11 16.03 -4.07 -6.30
C GLU A 11 16.60 -3.58 -4.98
N LEU A 12 16.27 -2.34 -4.60
CA LEU A 12 16.81 -1.72 -3.38
C LEU A 12 16.28 -2.38 -2.11
N LYS A 13 15.06 -2.88 -2.12
CA LYS A 13 14.49 -3.43 -0.89
C LYS A 13 15.18 -4.71 -0.44
N LYS A 14 16.00 -5.32 -1.31
CA LYS A 14 16.78 -6.49 -0.93
C LYS A 14 17.85 -6.15 0.11
N GLU A 15 18.27 -4.90 0.15
CA GLU A 15 19.33 -4.45 1.06
C GLU A 15 18.91 -3.33 1.99
N TYR A 16 17.80 -2.67 1.72
CA TYR A 16 17.36 -1.50 2.47
C TYR A 16 15.90 -1.64 2.88
N THR A 17 15.55 -0.97 3.96
CA THR A 17 14.16 -0.77 4.32
C THR A 17 13.69 0.47 3.56
N ILE A 18 12.67 0.33 2.74
CA ILE A 18 12.15 1.40 1.89
C ILE A 18 10.75 1.77 2.38
N ILE A 19 10.52 3.07 2.57
CA ILE A 19 9.20 3.59 2.94
C ILE A 19 8.74 4.50 1.81
N ILE A 20 7.54 4.23 1.28
CA ILE A 20 6.97 4.99 0.18
C ILE A 20 5.59 5.48 0.59
N VAL A 21 5.33 6.77 0.33
CA VAL A 21 3.99 7.32 0.47
C VAL A 21 3.43 7.50 -0.94
N THR A 22 2.29 6.93 -1.20
CA THR A 22 1.71 6.97 -2.54
C THR A 22 0.19 7.02 -2.48
N HIS A 23 -0.43 7.64 -3.48
CA HIS A 23 -1.87 7.60 -3.68
C HIS A 23 -2.26 6.47 -4.63
N SER A 24 -1.28 5.77 -5.19
CA SER A 24 -1.54 4.68 -6.12
C SER A 24 -1.62 3.35 -5.36
N MET A 25 -2.83 2.83 -5.23
CA MET A 25 -3.05 1.55 -4.59
C MET A 25 -2.41 0.42 -5.41
N GLN A 26 -2.43 0.55 -6.73
CA GLN A 26 -1.83 -0.47 -7.59
C GLN A 26 -0.32 -0.56 -7.36
N GLN A 27 0.34 0.59 -7.24
CA GLN A 27 1.76 0.62 -6.96
C GLN A 27 2.07 0.01 -5.61
N ALA A 28 1.32 0.41 -4.58
CA ALA A 28 1.51 -0.15 -3.23
C ALA A 28 1.34 -1.67 -3.25
N ALA A 29 0.31 -2.16 -3.93
CA ALA A 29 0.05 -3.59 -3.99
C ALA A 29 1.17 -4.37 -4.67
N ARG A 30 1.81 -3.76 -5.68
CA ARG A 30 2.84 -4.46 -6.45
C ARG A 30 4.19 -4.50 -5.76
N ILE A 31 4.57 -3.46 -5.04
CA ILE A 31 5.96 -3.33 -4.60
C ILE A 31 6.17 -3.38 -3.09
N SER A 32 5.12 -3.32 -2.30
CA SER A 32 5.31 -3.28 -0.84
C SER A 32 5.03 -4.62 -0.19
N ASP A 33 5.77 -4.88 0.89
CA ASP A 33 5.58 -6.08 1.71
C ASP A 33 4.56 -5.80 2.82
N LYS A 34 4.58 -4.58 3.35
CA LYS A 34 3.65 -4.09 4.35
C LYS A 34 3.00 -2.82 3.85
N THR A 35 1.77 -2.60 4.22
CA THR A 35 1.02 -1.42 3.83
C THR A 35 0.31 -0.83 5.04
N ALA A 36 0.36 0.49 5.15
CA ALA A 36 -0.40 1.23 6.15
C ALA A 36 -1.39 2.12 5.41
N PHE A 37 -2.66 2.03 5.78
CA PHE A 37 -3.68 2.91 5.25
C PHE A 37 -3.90 4.07 6.21
N PHE A 38 -3.66 5.28 5.72
CA PHE A 38 -3.83 6.51 6.51
C PHE A 38 -5.07 7.25 6.07
N LEU A 39 -5.80 7.78 7.02
CA LEU A 39 -6.95 8.62 6.74
C LEU A 39 -7.02 9.72 7.80
N LEU A 40 -7.03 10.98 7.32
CA LEU A 40 -7.16 12.15 8.19
C LEU A 40 -6.15 12.14 9.34
N GLY A 41 -4.92 11.77 9.04
CA GLY A 41 -3.84 11.78 10.02
C GLY A 41 -3.78 10.58 10.94
N GLU A 42 -4.63 9.58 10.72
CA GLU A 42 -4.64 8.37 11.53
C GLU A 42 -4.28 7.15 10.71
N VAL A 43 -3.56 6.21 11.34
CA VAL A 43 -3.33 4.91 10.74
C VAL A 43 -4.58 4.07 11.01
N ILE A 44 -5.33 3.81 9.96
CA ILE A 44 -6.57 3.06 10.06
C ILE A 44 -6.30 1.56 10.13
N GLU A 45 -5.34 1.13 9.31
CA GLU A 45 -4.99 -0.29 9.26
C GLU A 45 -3.55 -0.43 8.80
N PHE A 46 -2.83 -1.41 9.35
CA PHE A 46 -1.46 -1.70 8.98
C PHE A 46 -1.26 -3.21 9.00
N GLY A 47 -0.55 -3.74 8.02
CA GLY A 47 -0.25 -5.16 8.00
C GLY A 47 0.35 -5.59 6.66
N ASP A 48 0.36 -6.89 6.46
CA ASP A 48 0.87 -7.45 5.21
C ASP A 48 0.06 -6.92 4.03
N THR A 49 0.77 -6.51 2.99
CA THR A 49 0.13 -5.92 1.81
C THR A 49 -0.93 -6.84 1.23
N GLU A 50 -0.62 -8.12 1.10
CA GLU A 50 -1.58 -9.07 0.56
C GLU A 50 -2.87 -9.10 1.38
N LYS A 51 -2.75 -9.09 2.70
CA LYS A 51 -3.91 -9.13 3.58
C LYS A 51 -4.72 -7.83 3.51
N ILE A 52 -4.02 -6.69 3.47
CA ILE A 52 -4.68 -5.37 3.40
C ILE A 52 -5.52 -5.26 2.13
N PHE A 53 -5.00 -5.75 1.00
CA PHE A 53 -5.69 -5.60 -0.27
C PHE A 53 -6.69 -6.71 -0.58
N SER A 54 -6.58 -7.86 0.06
CA SER A 54 -7.50 -8.95 -0.20
C SER A 54 -8.57 -9.11 0.87
N SER A 55 -8.25 -8.81 2.13
CA SER A 55 -9.17 -9.06 3.24
C SER A 55 -8.93 -8.05 4.36
N PRO A 56 -9.17 -6.75 4.08
CA PRO A 56 -8.95 -5.72 5.10
C PRO A 56 -9.89 -5.90 6.29
N SER A 57 -9.39 -5.53 7.46
CA SER A 57 -10.15 -5.67 8.71
C SER A 57 -11.06 -4.48 8.96
N ASP A 58 -10.71 -3.31 8.40
CA ASP A 58 -11.49 -2.09 8.61
C ASP A 58 -12.31 -1.77 7.37
N LYS A 59 -13.58 -1.44 7.60
CA LYS A 59 -14.51 -1.11 6.52
C LYS A 59 -14.02 0.09 5.69
N ARG A 60 -13.35 1.03 6.35
CA ARG A 60 -12.85 2.23 5.64
C ARG A 60 -11.74 1.85 4.66
N THR A 61 -10.89 0.90 5.04
CA THR A 61 -9.86 0.38 4.14
C THR A 61 -10.51 -0.30 2.95
N GLU A 62 -11.50 -1.14 3.22
CA GLU A 62 -12.22 -1.85 2.17
C GLU A 62 -12.89 -0.87 1.21
N ASP A 63 -13.54 0.16 1.74
CA ASP A 63 -14.21 1.14 0.90
C ASP A 63 -13.22 1.90 0.03
N TYR A 64 -12.06 2.23 0.58
CA TYR A 64 -11.03 2.93 -0.19
C TYR A 64 -10.49 2.05 -1.33
N ILE A 65 -10.21 0.80 -1.03
CA ILE A 65 -9.67 -0.13 -2.03
C ILE A 65 -10.69 -0.40 -3.14
N THR A 66 -11.96 -0.51 -2.78
CA THR A 66 -13.02 -0.82 -3.76
C THR A 66 -13.60 0.43 -4.41
N GLY A 67 -13.18 1.61 -4.00
CA GLY A 67 -13.68 2.86 -4.55
C GLY A 67 -15.09 3.23 -4.12
N ARG A 68 -15.52 2.74 -2.97
CA ARG A 68 -16.88 2.96 -2.48
C ARG A 68 -17.02 4.10 -1.47
N PHE A 69 -15.94 4.81 -1.22
CA PHE A 69 -15.98 5.91 -0.28
C PHE A 69 -16.58 7.16 -0.93
N GLY A 70 -17.23 7.95 -0.15
CA GLY A 70 -17.83 9.21 -0.59
C GLY A 70 -19.26 9.05 -1.09
#